data_e67b335338338112017c229266a310f1
#
_entry.id   e67b335338338112017c229266a310f1
#
_cell.length_a   1.000
_cell.length_b   1.000
_cell.length_c   1.000
_cell.angle_alpha   90.00
_cell.angle_beta   90.00
_cell.angle_gamma   90.00
#
_symmetry.space_group_name_H-M   'P 1'
#
loop_
_entity.id
_entity.type
_entity.pdbx_description
1 polymer ?
#
loop_
_entity_poly.entity_id
_entity_poly.type
_entity_poly.pdbx_seq_one_letter_code
_entity_poly.pdbx_strand_id
1 'polypeptide(L)'
;MNKDRKLEHIQMASDSQTISSMQDQRFIYEPLLASHPTEKDVLFYFLEKSWKAPFWVSSMTGGTGISKTVNHNIARVCRELGLGMGLGSCRKILFDKTHWTDFDVRDELGPDRPFWANLGIAQVAHLLKDRNEKVIIDLVKELRADGLIIHVNPLQEWFQPEGDRIEQPPLETIQDFMVRVDLPLIVKEVGQGMGNESLKELLRLPLAAIEFAAFGGTNFSKLELLRDTPQIMELYQPFIRVGQTAGQMVKAVNRLVAETEPVCRQIIISGGVKNYLDGYYLVSLCRMPAVFGMASSVLKYATGDYDTLKQYMENQIKAYRLAQAYLRLNPDYEGE
;
A
#
# COMPACT_ATOMS: atom_id res chain seq x y z
N MET A 1 15.44 24.95 -31.64
CA MET A 1 15.55 24.19 -32.89
C MET A 1 14.19 23.59 -33.20
N ASN A 2 13.54 24.07 -34.26
CA ASN A 2 12.26 23.49 -34.71
C ASN A 2 12.60 22.19 -35.44
N LYS A 3 12.63 21.06 -34.72
CA LYS A 3 12.78 19.75 -35.34
C LYS A 3 11.57 19.51 -36.22
N ASP A 4 11.78 19.07 -37.46
CA ASP A 4 10.68 18.70 -38.35
C ASP A 4 10.00 17.43 -37.82
N ARG A 5 8.90 17.63 -37.04
CA ARG A 5 8.14 16.57 -36.43
C ARG A 5 7.66 15.51 -37.44
N LYS A 6 7.38 15.92 -38.67
CA LYS A 6 6.93 14.99 -39.72
C LYS A 6 8.07 14.07 -40.17
N LEU A 7 9.30 14.61 -40.29
CA LEU A 7 10.46 13.81 -40.59
C LEU A 7 10.79 12.81 -39.47
N GLU A 8 10.69 13.23 -38.22
CA GLU A 8 10.84 12.32 -37.06
C GLU A 8 9.80 11.18 -37.08
N HIS A 9 8.52 11.48 -37.40
CA HIS A 9 7.48 10.46 -37.53
C HIS A 9 7.81 9.41 -38.63
N ILE A 10 8.34 9.85 -39.77
CA ILE A 10 8.76 8.93 -40.85
C ILE A 10 9.91 8.05 -40.36
N GLN A 11 10.90 8.63 -39.71
CA GLN A 11 12.09 7.90 -39.23
C GLN A 11 11.74 6.87 -38.14
N MET A 12 10.78 7.18 -37.27
CA MET A 12 10.39 6.31 -36.13
C MET A 12 9.23 5.35 -36.47
N ALA A 13 8.65 5.42 -37.69
CA ALA A 13 7.47 4.63 -38.01
C ALA A 13 7.69 3.12 -37.87
N SER A 14 8.88 2.62 -38.24
CA SER A 14 9.22 1.20 -38.12
C SER A 14 9.37 0.77 -36.65
N ASP A 15 9.97 1.63 -35.82
CA ASP A 15 10.24 1.33 -34.40
C ASP A 15 8.99 1.49 -33.51
N SER A 16 7.95 2.16 -34.04
CA SER A 16 6.68 2.39 -33.33
C SER A 16 5.63 1.30 -33.55
N GLN A 17 5.96 0.26 -34.31
CA GLN A 17 5.03 -0.85 -34.54
C GLN A 17 4.82 -1.69 -33.29
N THR A 18 3.58 -2.06 -33.02
CA THR A 18 3.18 -2.97 -31.95
C THR A 18 2.57 -4.23 -32.50
N ILE A 19 2.72 -5.33 -31.79
CA ILE A 19 2.12 -6.63 -32.16
C ILE A 19 0.98 -6.97 -31.19
N SER A 20 -0.01 -7.73 -31.65
CA SER A 20 -1.21 -8.07 -30.87
C SER A 20 -0.91 -8.76 -29.53
N SER A 21 0.19 -9.51 -29.43
CA SER A 21 0.62 -10.14 -28.17
C SER A 21 1.07 -9.17 -27.07
N MET A 22 1.32 -7.89 -27.43
CA MET A 22 1.63 -6.82 -26.46
C MET A 22 0.39 -6.10 -25.94
N GLN A 23 -0.80 -6.45 -26.46
CA GLN A 23 -2.04 -5.81 -26.05
C GLN A 23 -2.35 -6.11 -24.57
N ASP A 24 -2.62 -5.08 -23.79
CA ASP A 24 -3.17 -5.21 -22.44
C ASP A 24 -4.67 -5.50 -22.53
N GLN A 25 -5.02 -6.76 -22.45
CA GLN A 25 -6.40 -7.23 -22.61
C GLN A 25 -7.34 -6.83 -21.47
N ARG A 26 -6.82 -6.28 -20.38
CA ARG A 26 -7.61 -5.80 -19.26
C ARG A 26 -8.51 -4.62 -19.64
N PHE A 27 -8.18 -3.90 -20.74
CA PHE A 27 -8.81 -2.63 -21.07
C PHE A 27 -9.35 -2.59 -22.50
N ILE A 28 -10.45 -1.85 -22.64
CA ILE A 28 -10.99 -1.36 -23.90
C ILE A 28 -10.61 0.12 -24.00
N TYR A 29 -10.05 0.53 -25.16
CA TYR A 29 -9.69 1.92 -25.44
C TYR A 29 -10.85 2.66 -26.11
N GLU A 30 -11.34 3.76 -25.49
CA GLU A 30 -12.48 4.55 -25.95
C GLU A 30 -12.06 5.98 -26.29
N PRO A 31 -11.46 6.22 -27.48
CA PRO A 31 -10.87 7.51 -27.84
C PRO A 31 -11.91 8.62 -28.13
N LEU A 32 -13.16 8.26 -28.32
CA LEU A 32 -14.21 9.21 -28.75
C LEU A 32 -15.08 9.73 -27.61
N LEU A 33 -14.96 9.15 -26.38
CA LEU A 33 -15.91 9.38 -25.32
C LEU A 33 -15.44 10.41 -24.28
N ALA A 34 -14.22 10.90 -24.37
CA ALA A 34 -13.68 11.86 -23.41
C ALA A 34 -12.70 12.85 -24.06
N SER A 35 -12.55 14.02 -23.45
CA SER A 35 -11.44 14.94 -23.72
C SER A 35 -10.23 14.62 -22.83
N HIS A 36 -9.08 15.25 -23.12
CA HIS A 36 -7.92 15.15 -22.24
C HIS A 36 -8.30 15.59 -20.82
N PRO A 37 -7.84 14.86 -19.78
CA PRO A 37 -8.10 15.26 -18.41
C PRO A 37 -7.48 16.62 -18.13
N THR A 38 -8.23 17.49 -17.44
CA THR A 38 -7.74 18.78 -16.97
C THR A 38 -7.10 18.62 -15.60
N GLU A 39 -6.30 19.61 -15.18
CA GLU A 39 -5.67 19.63 -13.84
C GLU A 39 -6.66 19.90 -12.70
N LYS A 40 -7.97 20.00 -13.00
CA LYS A 40 -8.98 20.16 -11.96
C LYS A 40 -8.92 18.95 -11.01
N ASP A 41 -8.64 19.24 -9.75
CA ASP A 41 -8.60 18.23 -8.70
C ASP A 41 -10.00 17.60 -8.56
N VAL A 42 -10.10 16.32 -8.90
CA VAL A 42 -11.26 15.53 -8.52
C VAL A 42 -10.98 15.03 -7.11
N LEU A 43 -11.57 15.69 -6.13
CA LEU A 43 -11.46 15.27 -4.74
C LEU A 43 -12.36 14.05 -4.49
N PHE A 44 -11.85 13.07 -3.80
CA PHE A 44 -12.64 11.96 -3.25
C PHE A 44 -12.34 11.82 -1.75
N TYR A 45 -13.24 11.16 -1.03
CA TYR A 45 -13.16 11.02 0.42
C TYR A 45 -12.72 9.58 0.79
N PHE A 46 -11.63 9.46 1.53
CA PHE A 46 -11.08 8.19 1.96
C PHE A 46 -10.30 8.38 3.27
N LEU A 47 -10.38 7.44 4.22
CA LEU A 47 -9.80 7.57 5.57
C LEU A 47 -10.15 8.94 6.20
N GLU A 48 -11.43 9.32 6.12
CA GLU A 48 -12.00 10.56 6.69
C GLU A 48 -11.38 11.87 6.18
N LYS A 49 -10.63 11.82 5.09
CA LYS A 49 -9.98 13.00 4.49
C LYS A 49 -10.21 13.09 2.98
N SER A 50 -10.02 14.30 2.45
CA SER A 50 -10.10 14.56 1.01
C SER A 50 -8.77 14.28 0.33
N TRP A 51 -8.82 13.54 -0.78
CA TRP A 51 -7.66 13.12 -1.58
C TRP A 51 -7.76 13.68 -3.00
N LYS A 52 -6.61 13.89 -3.65
CA LYS A 52 -6.52 14.36 -5.04
C LYS A 52 -6.28 13.24 -6.06
N ALA A 53 -5.87 12.06 -5.59
CA ALA A 53 -5.70 10.86 -6.40
C ALA A 53 -5.80 9.62 -5.52
N PRO A 54 -6.32 8.48 -6.03
CA PRO A 54 -6.47 7.24 -5.26
C PRO A 54 -5.14 6.50 -5.10
N PHE A 55 -4.11 7.21 -4.67
CA PHE A 55 -2.74 6.70 -4.55
C PHE A 55 -2.24 6.80 -3.10
N TRP A 56 -2.08 5.65 -2.46
CA TRP A 56 -1.54 5.49 -1.11
C TRP A 56 -0.04 5.16 -1.15
N VAL A 57 0.76 5.84 -0.33
CA VAL A 57 2.15 5.41 -0.13
C VAL A 57 2.18 4.42 1.03
N SER A 58 2.32 3.14 0.66
CA SER A 58 2.34 2.03 1.61
C SER A 58 3.61 1.99 2.44
N SER A 59 3.49 1.50 3.67
CA SER A 59 4.54 1.38 4.67
C SER A 59 5.73 0.53 4.18
N MET A 60 6.95 1.02 4.32
CA MET A 60 8.16 0.28 3.95
C MET A 60 9.27 0.35 5.00
N THR A 61 9.67 1.55 5.42
CA THR A 61 10.92 1.76 6.17
C THR A 61 10.67 1.95 7.65
N GLY A 62 11.42 1.22 8.48
CA GLY A 62 11.42 1.35 9.94
C GLY A 62 12.79 1.77 10.48
N GLY A 63 13.01 3.05 10.75
CA GLY A 63 14.11 3.60 11.55
C GLY A 63 15.54 3.08 11.24
N THR A 64 16.10 3.43 10.08
CA THR A 64 17.52 3.28 9.75
C THR A 64 18.08 4.64 9.33
N GLY A 65 19.40 4.84 9.25
CA GLY A 65 19.98 6.13 8.91
C GLY A 65 19.43 6.83 7.67
N ILE A 66 18.92 6.08 6.68
CA ILE A 66 18.29 6.62 5.47
C ILE A 66 16.78 6.88 5.65
N SER A 67 16.16 6.31 6.68
CA SER A 67 14.70 6.38 6.89
C SER A 67 14.21 7.81 7.08
N LYS A 68 15.00 8.66 7.72
CA LYS A 68 14.69 10.08 7.88
C LYS A 68 14.45 10.73 6.51
N THR A 69 15.42 10.67 5.62
CA THR A 69 15.33 11.25 4.27
C THR A 69 14.11 10.70 3.52
N VAL A 70 13.90 9.38 3.57
CA VAL A 70 12.79 8.70 2.89
C VAL A 70 11.44 9.18 3.42
N ASN A 71 11.23 9.15 4.74
CA ASN A 71 9.94 9.51 5.34
C ASN A 71 9.63 11.00 5.12
N HIS A 72 10.61 11.90 5.28
CA HIS A 72 10.42 13.32 5.05
C HIS A 72 10.13 13.64 3.57
N ASN A 73 10.86 13.03 2.62
CA ASN A 73 10.59 13.19 1.19
C ASN A 73 9.18 12.69 0.82
N ILE A 74 8.76 11.53 1.35
CA ILE A 74 7.41 10.99 1.12
C ILE A 74 6.35 11.92 1.72
N ALA A 75 6.52 12.38 2.96
CA ALA A 75 5.57 13.27 3.61
C ALA A 75 5.40 14.58 2.80
N ARG A 76 6.50 15.18 2.38
CA ARG A 76 6.48 16.39 1.55
C ARG A 76 5.75 16.18 0.22
N VAL A 77 6.03 15.11 -0.51
CA VAL A 77 5.38 14.84 -1.79
C VAL A 77 3.89 14.49 -1.61
N CYS A 78 3.53 13.76 -0.54
CA CYS A 78 2.13 13.49 -0.21
C CYS A 78 1.34 14.76 0.08
N ARG A 79 1.94 15.73 0.80
CA ARG A 79 1.34 17.07 1.02
C ARG A 79 1.07 17.77 -0.30
N GLU A 80 2.08 17.89 -1.16
CA GLU A 80 1.99 18.64 -2.43
C GLU A 80 0.98 18.01 -3.38
N LEU A 81 0.94 16.67 -3.46
CA LEU A 81 0.08 15.93 -4.37
C LEU A 81 -1.28 15.51 -3.77
N GLY A 82 -1.55 15.83 -2.50
CA GLY A 82 -2.83 15.53 -1.87
C GLY A 82 -3.05 14.04 -1.61
N LEU A 83 -2.01 13.32 -1.17
CA LEU A 83 -2.00 11.88 -0.93
C LEU A 83 -1.90 11.54 0.55
N GLY A 84 -2.09 10.26 0.89
CA GLY A 84 -1.85 9.73 2.24
C GLY A 84 -0.67 8.78 2.29
N MET A 85 -0.14 8.55 3.50
CA MET A 85 0.97 7.63 3.75
C MET A 85 0.87 6.88 5.07
N GLY A 86 1.41 5.66 5.08
CA GLY A 86 1.69 4.88 6.29
C GLY A 86 3.20 4.84 6.58
N LEU A 87 3.56 5.00 7.84
CA LEU A 87 4.94 4.79 8.28
C LEU A 87 5.33 3.31 8.22
N GLY A 88 6.63 3.04 8.07
CA GLY A 88 7.18 1.73 8.40
C GLY A 88 7.08 1.45 9.90
N SER A 89 7.51 0.26 10.35
CA SER A 89 7.39 -0.13 11.76
C SER A 89 8.00 0.90 12.71
N CYS A 90 7.17 1.41 13.62
CA CYS A 90 7.54 2.36 14.67
C CYS A 90 8.16 1.67 15.91
N ARG A 91 8.45 0.35 15.85
CA ARG A 91 9.01 -0.44 16.98
C ARG A 91 10.20 0.26 17.65
N LYS A 92 11.10 0.86 16.85
CA LYS A 92 12.31 1.52 17.38
C LYS A 92 12.05 2.74 18.25
N ILE A 93 10.93 3.41 18.05
CA ILE A 93 10.60 4.65 18.78
C ILE A 93 9.58 4.45 19.88
N LEU A 94 9.16 3.22 20.16
CA LEU A 94 8.22 2.91 21.25
C LEU A 94 8.77 3.31 22.62
N PHE A 95 10.03 2.96 22.87
CA PHE A 95 10.66 3.16 24.20
C PHE A 95 11.93 4.02 24.11
N ASP A 96 12.50 4.21 22.94
CA ASP A 96 13.69 5.02 22.69
C ASP A 96 13.42 6.09 21.64
N LYS A 97 13.57 7.35 22.02
CA LYS A 97 13.33 8.51 21.16
C LYS A 97 14.52 8.90 20.28
N THR A 98 15.62 8.16 20.30
CA THR A 98 16.84 8.45 19.51
C THR A 98 16.53 8.63 18.00
N HIS A 99 15.62 7.81 17.48
CA HIS A 99 15.19 7.86 16.07
C HIS A 99 13.86 8.60 15.85
N TRP A 100 13.37 9.33 16.82
CA TRP A 100 12.07 10.01 16.74
C TRP A 100 11.92 10.88 15.51
N THR A 101 12.93 11.69 15.22
CA THR A 101 12.94 12.60 14.06
C THR A 101 12.87 11.90 12.71
N ASP A 102 13.11 10.59 12.65
CA ASP A 102 12.96 9.82 11.41
C ASP A 102 11.50 9.55 11.07
N PHE A 103 10.60 9.65 12.06
CA PHE A 103 9.18 9.32 11.97
C PHE A 103 8.25 10.53 12.16
N ASP A 104 8.72 11.58 12.84
CA ASP A 104 7.91 12.78 13.11
C ASP A 104 7.88 13.69 11.87
N VAL A 105 6.99 13.34 10.96
CA VAL A 105 6.84 13.99 9.64
C VAL A 105 5.51 14.72 9.46
N ARG A 106 4.71 14.87 10.54
CA ARG A 106 3.39 15.50 10.44
C ARG A 106 3.47 16.96 9.96
N ASP A 107 4.50 17.69 10.31
CA ASP A 107 4.64 19.09 9.90
C ASP A 107 4.94 19.24 8.41
N GLU A 108 5.72 18.31 7.83
CA GLU A 108 5.97 18.24 6.38
C GLU A 108 4.72 17.78 5.62
N LEU A 109 4.00 16.80 6.14
CA LEU A 109 2.80 16.24 5.51
C LEU A 109 1.60 17.19 5.60
N GLY A 110 1.50 17.96 6.68
CA GLY A 110 0.35 18.81 7.00
C GLY A 110 -0.83 18.05 7.65
N PRO A 111 -1.77 18.80 8.30
CA PRO A 111 -2.86 18.19 9.09
C PRO A 111 -3.91 17.50 8.22
N ASP A 112 -4.08 17.92 6.97
CA ASP A 112 -5.19 17.49 6.11
C ASP A 112 -4.89 16.20 5.33
N ARG A 113 -3.70 15.61 5.50
CA ARG A 113 -3.32 14.39 4.78
C ARG A 113 -3.38 13.18 5.71
N PRO A 114 -3.89 12.02 5.24
CA PRO A 114 -3.88 10.80 6.04
C PRO A 114 -2.46 10.38 6.39
N PHE A 115 -2.24 10.13 7.68
CA PHE A 115 -0.95 9.74 8.24
C PHE A 115 -1.11 8.68 9.32
N TRP A 116 -0.45 7.55 9.15
CA TRP A 116 -0.69 6.40 9.99
C TRP A 116 0.60 5.87 10.60
N ALA A 117 0.61 5.72 11.94
CA ALA A 117 1.66 4.98 12.66
C ALA A 117 1.58 3.48 12.33
N ASN A 118 2.61 2.69 12.62
CA ASN A 118 2.64 1.29 12.26
C ASN A 118 3.37 0.44 13.30
N LEU A 119 2.77 -0.67 13.70
CA LEU A 119 3.37 -1.68 14.58
C LEU A 119 3.07 -3.09 14.08
N GLY A 120 3.96 -4.02 14.38
CA GLY A 120 3.74 -5.44 14.12
C GLY A 120 2.77 -6.07 15.12
N ILE A 121 2.09 -7.10 14.67
CA ILE A 121 1.13 -7.85 15.50
C ILE A 121 1.78 -8.42 16.78
N ALA A 122 3.03 -8.86 16.70
CA ALA A 122 3.76 -9.39 17.85
C ALA A 122 4.02 -8.31 18.92
N GLN A 123 4.40 -7.08 18.50
CA GLN A 123 4.59 -5.96 19.42
C GLN A 123 3.28 -5.56 20.09
N VAL A 124 2.18 -5.56 19.33
CA VAL A 124 0.83 -5.28 19.88
C VAL A 124 0.46 -6.35 20.92
N ALA A 125 0.66 -7.65 20.58
CA ALA A 125 0.36 -8.76 21.50
C ALA A 125 1.17 -8.65 22.82
N HIS A 126 2.45 -8.33 22.77
CA HIS A 126 3.29 -8.14 23.95
C HIS A 126 2.78 -6.99 24.82
N LEU A 127 2.47 -5.84 24.23
CA LEU A 127 1.97 -4.68 24.97
C LEU A 127 0.60 -4.95 25.63
N LEU A 128 -0.29 -5.70 24.97
CA LEU A 128 -1.57 -6.13 25.54
C LEU A 128 -1.36 -7.11 26.71
N LYS A 129 -0.45 -8.08 26.57
CA LYS A 129 -0.08 -9.05 27.62
C LYS A 129 0.44 -8.34 28.87
N ASP A 130 1.25 -7.32 28.68
CA ASP A 130 1.87 -6.53 29.74
C ASP A 130 0.95 -5.41 30.26
N ARG A 131 -0.28 -5.27 29.75
CA ARG A 131 -1.23 -4.19 30.05
C ARG A 131 -0.64 -2.80 29.87
N ASN A 132 0.13 -2.64 28.79
CA ASN A 132 0.88 -1.42 28.47
C ASN A 132 0.44 -0.79 27.14
N GLU A 133 -0.85 -0.91 26.81
CA GLU A 133 -1.48 -0.35 25.59
C GLU A 133 -1.30 1.16 25.50
N LYS A 134 -1.13 1.81 26.67
CA LYS A 134 -0.91 3.26 26.74
C LYS A 134 0.28 3.71 25.88
N VAL A 135 1.31 2.90 25.75
CA VAL A 135 2.50 3.19 24.90
C VAL A 135 2.09 3.37 23.44
N ILE A 136 1.13 2.57 22.95
CA ILE A 136 0.62 2.68 21.57
C ILE A 136 -0.20 3.96 21.42
N ILE A 137 -1.05 4.27 22.38
CA ILE A 137 -1.87 5.49 22.39
C ILE A 137 -0.97 6.73 22.38
N ASP A 138 0.05 6.74 23.25
CA ASP A 138 1.02 7.83 23.34
C ASP A 138 1.83 7.98 22.05
N LEU A 139 2.24 6.87 21.42
CA LEU A 139 2.93 6.87 20.12
C LEU A 139 2.08 7.57 19.03
N VAL A 140 0.83 7.14 18.86
CA VAL A 140 -0.08 7.70 17.85
C VAL A 140 -0.33 9.18 18.10
N LYS A 141 -0.55 9.56 19.37
CA LYS A 141 -0.78 10.95 19.79
C LYS A 141 0.45 11.84 19.57
N GLU A 142 1.63 11.38 19.98
CA GLU A 142 2.87 12.16 19.86
C GLU A 142 3.29 12.33 18.39
N LEU A 143 3.11 11.31 17.54
CA LEU A 143 3.30 11.41 16.09
C LEU A 143 2.20 12.25 15.42
N ARG A 144 1.12 12.55 16.11
CA ARG A 144 -0.07 13.21 15.56
C ARG A 144 -0.62 12.42 14.36
N ALA A 145 -0.54 11.08 14.46
CA ALA A 145 -1.06 10.16 13.45
C ALA A 145 -2.58 10.05 13.56
N ASP A 146 -3.27 9.74 12.46
CA ASP A 146 -4.72 9.60 12.41
C ASP A 146 -5.20 8.24 12.95
N GLY A 147 -4.28 7.29 13.11
CA GLY A 147 -4.54 5.96 13.65
C GLY A 147 -3.31 5.05 13.55
N LEU A 148 -3.56 3.77 13.75
CA LEU A 148 -2.53 2.73 13.79
C LEU A 148 -2.72 1.72 12.65
N ILE A 149 -1.65 1.41 11.94
CA ILE A 149 -1.55 0.22 11.09
C ILE A 149 -1.02 -0.93 11.95
N ILE A 150 -1.74 -2.04 12.00
CA ILE A 150 -1.22 -3.30 12.54
C ILE A 150 -0.82 -4.17 11.36
N HIS A 151 0.49 -4.41 11.19
CA HIS A 151 0.95 -5.35 10.19
C HIS A 151 1.02 -6.76 10.74
N VAL A 152 0.49 -7.71 9.96
CA VAL A 152 0.40 -9.13 10.30
C VAL A 152 1.42 -9.88 9.45
N ASN A 153 2.46 -10.42 10.09
CA ASN A 153 3.65 -10.93 9.42
C ASN A 153 4.15 -12.28 10.01
N PRO A 154 3.29 -13.30 10.16
CA PRO A 154 3.62 -14.52 10.89
C PRO A 154 4.79 -15.31 10.27
N LEU A 155 4.89 -15.37 8.95
CA LEU A 155 5.99 -16.06 8.27
C LEU A 155 7.28 -15.25 8.34
N GLN A 156 7.21 -13.93 8.25
CA GLN A 156 8.38 -13.08 8.44
C GLN A 156 8.96 -13.28 9.85
N GLU A 157 8.12 -13.19 10.90
CA GLU A 157 8.56 -13.40 12.29
C GLU A 157 9.11 -14.82 12.52
N TRP A 158 8.53 -15.83 11.86
CA TRP A 158 9.04 -17.19 11.97
C TRP A 158 10.41 -17.37 11.35
N PHE A 159 10.67 -16.75 10.19
CA PHE A 159 11.94 -16.90 9.46
C PHE A 159 13.05 -15.99 9.98
N GLN A 160 12.70 -14.92 10.66
CA GLN A 160 13.65 -13.99 11.26
C GLN A 160 14.27 -14.63 12.52
N PRO A 161 15.62 -14.80 12.61
CA PRO A 161 16.24 -15.41 13.79
C PRO A 161 15.92 -14.70 15.10
N GLU A 162 15.83 -13.35 15.05
CA GLU A 162 15.43 -12.47 16.15
C GLU A 162 13.91 -12.19 16.21
N GLY A 163 13.11 -12.92 15.42
CA GLY A 163 11.67 -12.72 15.30
C GLY A 163 10.89 -13.13 16.55
N ASP A 164 9.83 -12.39 16.81
CA ASP A 164 8.92 -12.67 17.91
C ASP A 164 8.01 -13.87 17.59
N ARG A 165 7.73 -14.72 18.57
CA ARG A 165 6.78 -15.82 18.39
C ARG A 165 5.35 -15.34 18.61
N ILE A 166 4.48 -15.61 17.65
CA ILE A 166 3.05 -15.28 17.71
C ILE A 166 2.36 -16.44 18.46
N GLU A 167 1.98 -16.19 19.73
CA GLU A 167 1.45 -17.21 20.63
C GLU A 167 -0.07 -17.44 20.44
N GLN A 168 -0.80 -16.44 19.93
CA GLN A 168 -2.25 -16.53 19.68
C GLN A 168 -2.57 -16.06 18.25
N PRO A 169 -3.71 -16.47 17.69
CA PRO A 169 -4.11 -16.00 16.36
C PRO A 169 -4.12 -14.48 16.25
N PRO A 170 -3.51 -13.89 15.21
CA PRO A 170 -3.51 -12.43 15.02
C PRO A 170 -4.88 -11.77 15.09
N LEU A 171 -5.93 -12.45 14.61
CA LEU A 171 -7.30 -11.95 14.68
C LEU A 171 -7.75 -11.71 16.13
N GLU A 172 -7.46 -12.63 17.04
CA GLU A 172 -7.79 -12.48 18.46
C GLU A 172 -7.04 -11.30 19.09
N THR A 173 -5.76 -11.13 18.76
CA THR A 173 -4.97 -9.97 19.23
C THR A 173 -5.57 -8.65 18.74
N ILE A 174 -6.01 -8.59 17.46
CA ILE A 174 -6.64 -7.39 16.88
C ILE A 174 -7.96 -7.10 17.61
N GLN A 175 -8.80 -8.11 17.84
CA GLN A 175 -10.07 -7.98 18.55
C GLN A 175 -9.86 -7.53 20.01
N ASP A 176 -8.91 -8.14 20.72
CA ASP A 176 -8.51 -7.75 22.07
C ASP A 176 -8.05 -6.29 22.12
N PHE A 177 -7.24 -5.86 21.16
CA PHE A 177 -6.79 -4.47 21.05
C PHE A 177 -7.97 -3.51 20.89
N MET A 178 -8.89 -3.82 19.97
CA MET A 178 -10.07 -2.97 19.71
C MET A 178 -11.02 -2.86 20.90
N VAL A 179 -11.06 -3.86 21.78
CA VAL A 179 -11.85 -3.78 23.03
C VAL A 179 -11.22 -2.85 24.05
N ARG A 180 -9.88 -2.76 24.08
CA ARG A 180 -9.13 -2.01 25.10
C ARG A 180 -8.73 -0.61 24.67
N VAL A 181 -8.62 -0.39 23.35
CA VAL A 181 -8.05 0.84 22.78
C VAL A 181 -8.97 1.39 21.70
N ASP A 182 -9.43 2.61 21.92
CA ASP A 182 -10.24 3.36 20.94
C ASP A 182 -9.32 4.15 20.00
N LEU A 183 -8.82 3.49 18.97
CA LEU A 183 -8.03 4.09 17.89
C LEU A 183 -8.49 3.54 16.55
N PRO A 184 -8.56 4.39 15.49
CA PRO A 184 -8.78 3.91 14.13
C PRO A 184 -7.66 2.95 13.71
N LEU A 185 -8.03 1.78 13.13
CA LEU A 185 -7.09 0.75 12.75
C LEU A 185 -7.12 0.46 11.25
N ILE A 186 -5.93 0.29 10.67
CA ILE A 186 -5.72 -0.41 9.41
C ILE A 186 -5.03 -1.73 9.72
N VAL A 187 -5.53 -2.83 9.16
CA VAL A 187 -4.85 -4.12 9.24
C VAL A 187 -4.24 -4.44 7.87
N LYS A 188 -2.96 -4.83 7.84
CA LYS A 188 -2.25 -5.18 6.60
C LYS A 188 -1.39 -6.43 6.73
N GLU A 189 -1.20 -7.11 5.63
CA GLU A 189 -0.19 -8.17 5.46
C GLU A 189 1.12 -7.57 4.93
N VAL A 190 2.16 -8.36 4.68
CA VAL A 190 3.51 -7.87 4.35
C VAL A 190 4.13 -8.49 3.08
N GLY A 191 3.31 -8.95 2.12
CA GLY A 191 3.79 -9.35 0.79
C GLY A 191 3.33 -10.71 0.28
N GLN A 192 2.44 -11.40 1.02
CA GLN A 192 1.80 -12.63 0.57
C GLN A 192 0.28 -12.51 0.42
N GLY A 193 -0.30 -11.41 0.91
CA GLY A 193 -1.74 -11.17 0.90
C GLY A 193 -2.48 -12.08 1.88
N MET A 194 -3.81 -12.06 1.79
CA MET A 194 -4.70 -12.76 2.72
C MET A 194 -5.71 -13.62 1.97
N GLY A 195 -6.00 -14.80 2.51
CA GLY A 195 -7.03 -15.70 1.99
C GLY A 195 -8.46 -15.24 2.35
N ASN A 196 -9.45 -15.92 1.76
CA ASN A 196 -10.87 -15.59 1.89
C ASN A 196 -11.34 -15.51 3.34
N GLU A 197 -10.95 -16.47 4.19
CA GLU A 197 -11.41 -16.50 5.59
C GLU A 197 -10.85 -15.30 6.37
N SER A 198 -9.56 -14.96 6.19
CA SER A 198 -8.98 -13.78 6.81
C SER A 198 -9.67 -12.49 6.36
N LEU A 199 -9.92 -12.32 5.06
CA LEU A 199 -10.63 -11.17 4.52
C LEU A 199 -12.07 -11.09 5.06
N LYS A 200 -12.77 -12.21 5.15
CA LYS A 200 -14.13 -12.29 5.69
C LYS A 200 -14.19 -11.82 7.15
N GLU A 201 -13.27 -12.30 7.98
CA GLU A 201 -13.23 -11.88 9.39
C GLU A 201 -12.85 -10.42 9.54
N LEU A 202 -11.87 -9.91 8.78
CA LEU A 202 -11.48 -8.49 8.83
C LEU A 202 -12.60 -7.56 8.34
N LEU A 203 -13.36 -7.96 7.31
CA LEU A 203 -14.50 -7.17 6.81
C LEU A 203 -15.63 -7.02 7.86
N ARG A 204 -15.70 -7.88 8.86
CA ARG A 204 -16.67 -7.82 9.98
C ARG A 204 -16.24 -6.88 11.10
N LEU A 205 -14.98 -6.46 11.12
CA LEU A 205 -14.45 -5.57 12.15
C LEU A 205 -14.61 -4.09 11.75
N PRO A 206 -14.82 -3.16 12.69
CA PRO A 206 -14.90 -1.73 12.43
C PRO A 206 -13.51 -1.12 12.17
N LEU A 207 -12.80 -1.66 11.19
CA LEU A 207 -11.52 -1.15 10.73
C LEU A 207 -11.71 0.09 9.84
N ALA A 208 -10.76 1.02 9.90
CA ALA A 208 -10.72 2.15 8.97
C ALA A 208 -10.45 1.68 7.54
N ALA A 209 -9.56 0.69 7.35
CA ALA A 209 -9.33 0.03 6.07
C ALA A 209 -8.62 -1.32 6.26
N ILE A 210 -8.68 -2.16 5.22
CA ILE A 210 -7.83 -3.35 5.06
C ILE A 210 -6.81 -3.05 3.95
N GLU A 211 -5.52 -3.20 4.24
CA GLU A 211 -4.46 -3.07 3.25
C GLU A 211 -3.92 -4.44 2.85
N PHE A 212 -3.91 -4.76 1.58
CA PHE A 212 -3.67 -6.11 1.09
C PHE A 212 -2.23 -6.58 1.26
N ALA A 213 -1.26 -5.76 0.87
CA ALA A 213 0.14 -6.17 0.72
C ALA A 213 0.26 -7.53 0.00
N ALA A 214 -0.44 -7.64 -1.13
CA ALA A 214 -0.68 -8.86 -1.87
C ALA A 214 0.60 -9.44 -2.48
N PHE A 215 0.52 -10.71 -2.89
CA PHE A 215 1.58 -11.40 -3.61
C PHE A 215 1.89 -10.73 -4.97
N GLY A 216 3.19 -10.65 -5.31
CA GLY A 216 3.66 -10.05 -6.57
C GLY A 216 4.52 -8.78 -6.38
N GLY A 217 4.61 -8.26 -5.15
CA GLY A 217 5.49 -7.16 -4.74
C GLY A 217 6.67 -7.63 -3.88
N THR A 218 7.12 -6.76 -2.98
CA THR A 218 8.11 -7.11 -1.95
C THR A 218 7.52 -8.14 -1.01
N ASN A 219 8.20 -9.27 -0.85
CA ASN A 219 7.82 -10.34 0.06
C ASN A 219 8.81 -10.36 1.23
N PHE A 220 8.35 -9.95 2.43
CA PHE A 220 9.21 -9.87 3.60
C PHE A 220 9.66 -11.24 4.12
N SER A 221 8.86 -12.29 3.94
CA SER A 221 9.28 -13.66 4.26
C SER A 221 10.48 -14.08 3.40
N LYS A 222 10.45 -13.75 2.09
CA LYS A 222 11.59 -13.96 1.20
C LYS A 222 12.81 -13.13 1.63
N LEU A 223 12.58 -11.89 2.05
CA LEU A 223 13.64 -10.99 2.49
C LEU A 223 14.39 -11.57 3.67
N GLU A 224 13.68 -12.12 4.68
CA GLU A 224 14.33 -12.75 5.83
C GLU A 224 15.11 -14.02 5.42
N LEU A 225 14.55 -14.86 4.58
CA LEU A 225 15.25 -16.05 4.09
C LEU A 225 16.51 -15.72 3.26
N LEU A 226 16.55 -14.55 2.58
CA LEU A 226 17.76 -14.08 1.89
C LEU A 226 18.89 -13.66 2.84
N ARG A 227 18.56 -13.39 4.12
CA ARG A 227 19.52 -13.03 5.18
C ARG A 227 20.06 -14.26 5.92
N ASP A 228 19.42 -15.40 5.75
CA ASP A 228 19.74 -16.65 6.44
C ASP A 228 20.68 -17.54 5.59
N THR A 229 20.98 -18.75 6.09
CA THR A 229 21.83 -19.72 5.44
C THR A 229 21.17 -20.34 4.19
N PRO A 230 21.96 -20.81 3.20
CA PRO A 230 21.40 -21.50 2.03
C PRO A 230 20.51 -22.70 2.39
N GLN A 231 20.84 -23.43 3.46
CA GLN A 231 20.07 -24.59 3.93
C GLN A 231 18.68 -24.19 4.44
N ILE A 232 18.59 -23.11 5.22
CA ILE A 232 17.31 -22.56 5.70
C ILE A 232 16.49 -22.00 4.54
N MET A 233 17.15 -21.31 3.60
CA MET A 233 16.50 -20.83 2.39
C MET A 233 15.91 -21.99 1.58
N GLU A 234 16.66 -23.06 1.35
CA GLU A 234 16.19 -24.25 0.60
C GLU A 234 14.99 -24.90 1.30
N LEU A 235 15.04 -25.06 2.63
CA LEU A 235 13.97 -25.67 3.42
C LEU A 235 12.66 -24.89 3.32
N TYR A 236 12.70 -23.56 3.46
CA TYR A 236 11.50 -22.72 3.56
C TYR A 236 11.11 -22.02 2.25
N GLN A 237 11.92 -22.11 1.19
CA GLN A 237 11.61 -21.53 -0.13
C GLN A 237 10.20 -21.83 -0.63
N PRO A 238 9.59 -23.02 -0.43
CA PRO A 238 8.21 -23.26 -0.89
C PRO A 238 7.19 -22.26 -0.33
N PHE A 239 7.36 -21.81 0.91
CA PHE A 239 6.42 -20.83 1.53
C PHE A 239 6.41 -19.48 0.83
N ILE A 240 7.54 -19.02 0.28
CA ILE A 240 7.60 -17.72 -0.40
C ILE A 240 6.88 -17.69 -1.75
N ARG A 241 6.43 -18.85 -2.23
CA ARG A 241 5.64 -18.98 -3.46
C ARG A 241 4.14 -19.06 -3.21
N VAL A 242 3.72 -19.07 -1.95
CA VAL A 242 2.30 -19.13 -1.55
C VAL A 242 1.80 -17.73 -1.20
N GLY A 243 0.65 -17.38 -1.71
CA GLY A 243 0.00 -16.09 -1.43
C GLY A 243 -1.13 -15.80 -2.40
N GLN A 244 -1.82 -14.68 -2.20
CA GLN A 244 -2.90 -14.19 -3.04
C GLN A 244 -2.48 -12.91 -3.75
N THR A 245 -2.70 -12.84 -5.07
CA THR A 245 -2.49 -11.62 -5.85
C THR A 245 -3.54 -10.57 -5.52
N ALA A 246 -3.25 -9.30 -5.81
CA ALA A 246 -4.19 -8.21 -5.59
C ALA A 246 -5.52 -8.43 -6.35
N GLY A 247 -5.46 -8.97 -7.57
CA GLY A 247 -6.64 -9.31 -8.36
C GLY A 247 -7.50 -10.39 -7.71
N GLN A 248 -6.87 -11.47 -7.20
CA GLN A 248 -7.56 -12.52 -6.46
C GLN A 248 -8.24 -11.99 -5.20
N MET A 249 -7.55 -11.12 -4.45
CA MET A 249 -8.10 -10.53 -3.22
C MET A 249 -9.26 -9.57 -3.53
N VAL A 250 -9.19 -8.74 -4.59
CA VAL A 250 -10.31 -7.90 -5.03
C VAL A 250 -11.51 -8.75 -5.42
N LYS A 251 -11.31 -9.82 -6.20
CA LYS A 251 -12.39 -10.75 -6.56
C LYS A 251 -13.01 -11.42 -5.31
N ALA A 252 -12.18 -11.77 -4.31
CA ALA A 252 -12.65 -12.32 -3.04
C ALA A 252 -13.48 -11.31 -2.25
N VAL A 253 -13.00 -10.09 -2.08
CA VAL A 253 -13.74 -9.00 -1.41
C VAL A 253 -15.07 -8.76 -2.11
N ASN A 254 -15.08 -8.64 -3.46
CA ASN A 254 -16.29 -8.42 -4.23
C ASN A 254 -17.36 -9.51 -4.03
N ARG A 255 -16.96 -10.78 -3.85
CA ARG A 255 -17.86 -11.88 -3.52
C ARG A 255 -18.39 -11.75 -2.09
N LEU A 256 -17.50 -11.53 -1.12
CA LEU A 256 -17.87 -11.43 0.29
C LEU A 256 -18.86 -10.30 0.56
N VAL A 257 -18.66 -9.14 -0.04
CA VAL A 257 -19.56 -7.99 0.13
C VAL A 257 -20.88 -8.13 -0.63
N ALA A 258 -20.95 -9.02 -1.62
CA ALA A 258 -22.22 -9.39 -2.26
C ALA A 258 -23.07 -10.34 -1.38
N GLU A 259 -22.43 -11.08 -0.49
CA GLU A 259 -23.10 -12.04 0.42
C GLU A 259 -23.49 -11.40 1.76
N THR A 260 -22.68 -10.44 2.25
CA THR A 260 -22.86 -9.86 3.59
C THR A 260 -22.39 -8.40 3.60
N GLU A 261 -23.18 -7.52 4.20
CA GLU A 261 -22.78 -6.12 4.36
C GLU A 261 -21.55 -6.02 5.26
N PRO A 262 -20.43 -5.43 4.78
CA PRO A 262 -19.21 -5.32 5.57
C PRO A 262 -19.30 -4.16 6.58
N VAL A 263 -18.65 -4.35 7.73
CA VAL A 263 -18.44 -3.26 8.71
C VAL A 263 -17.25 -2.40 8.27
N CYS A 264 -16.12 -3.02 7.93
CA CYS A 264 -15.02 -2.33 7.26
C CYS A 264 -15.42 -2.01 5.82
N ARG A 265 -15.34 -0.73 5.43
CA ARG A 265 -15.87 -0.25 4.14
C ARG A 265 -14.81 0.30 3.18
N GLN A 266 -13.53 0.20 3.51
CA GLN A 266 -12.46 0.79 2.72
C GLN A 266 -11.31 -0.20 2.51
N ILE A 267 -10.76 -0.22 1.29
CA ILE A 267 -9.69 -1.13 0.90
C ILE A 267 -8.50 -0.35 0.34
N ILE A 268 -7.30 -0.70 0.80
CA ILE A 268 -6.03 -0.26 0.21
C ILE A 268 -5.45 -1.44 -0.56
N ILE A 269 -5.51 -1.38 -1.88
CA ILE A 269 -5.05 -2.44 -2.77
C ILE A 269 -3.56 -2.26 -3.01
N SER A 270 -2.73 -2.95 -2.25
CA SER A 270 -1.27 -2.89 -2.33
C SER A 270 -0.64 -4.27 -2.54
N GLY A 271 0.64 -4.30 -2.94
CA GLY A 271 1.33 -5.53 -3.31
C GLY A 271 1.10 -5.93 -4.76
N GLY A 272 2.20 -6.06 -5.52
CA GLY A 272 2.15 -6.37 -6.96
C GLY A 272 1.71 -5.24 -7.88
N VAL A 273 1.29 -4.09 -7.35
CA VAL A 273 0.95 -2.90 -8.14
C VAL A 273 2.23 -2.23 -8.62
N LYS A 274 2.50 -2.29 -9.92
CA LYS A 274 3.76 -1.82 -10.51
C LYS A 274 3.66 -0.39 -11.05
N ASN A 275 2.48 0.03 -11.50
CA ASN A 275 2.24 1.32 -12.13
C ASN A 275 0.77 1.75 -12.04
N TYR A 276 0.47 2.91 -12.60
CA TYR A 276 -0.86 3.50 -12.62
C TYR A 276 -1.94 2.66 -13.34
N LEU A 277 -1.58 1.84 -14.35
CA LEU A 277 -2.55 0.98 -15.06
C LEU A 277 -2.98 -0.18 -14.18
N ASP A 278 -2.06 -0.80 -13.44
CA ASP A 278 -2.41 -1.81 -12.43
C ASP A 278 -3.32 -1.20 -11.36
N GLY A 279 -2.95 0.00 -10.87
CA GLY A 279 -3.75 0.74 -9.89
C GLY A 279 -5.15 1.05 -10.42
N TYR A 280 -5.26 1.56 -11.64
CA TYR A 280 -6.54 1.87 -12.28
C TYR A 280 -7.40 0.62 -12.46
N TYR A 281 -6.81 -0.47 -12.96
CA TYR A 281 -7.50 -1.75 -13.12
C TYR A 281 -8.11 -2.24 -11.80
N LEU A 282 -7.27 -2.36 -10.77
CA LEU A 282 -7.67 -2.95 -9.50
C LEU A 282 -8.69 -2.09 -8.73
N VAL A 283 -8.50 -0.77 -8.72
CA VAL A 283 -9.46 0.17 -8.11
C VAL A 283 -10.80 0.13 -8.85
N SER A 284 -10.78 0.10 -10.19
CA SER A 284 -12.00 0.03 -11.00
C SER A 284 -12.72 -1.33 -10.88
N LEU A 285 -11.98 -2.41 -10.61
CA LEU A 285 -12.53 -3.74 -10.39
C LEU A 285 -13.17 -3.88 -9.00
N CYS A 286 -12.68 -3.15 -8.00
CA CYS A 286 -13.14 -3.23 -6.61
C CYS A 286 -14.52 -2.57 -6.46
N ARG A 287 -15.49 -3.30 -5.86
CA ARG A 287 -16.84 -2.79 -5.58
C ARG A 287 -16.91 -1.92 -4.32
N MET A 288 -15.86 -1.94 -3.51
CA MET A 288 -15.77 -1.08 -2.33
C MET A 288 -14.97 0.19 -2.64
N PRO A 289 -15.16 1.27 -1.88
CA PRO A 289 -14.26 2.41 -1.91
C PRO A 289 -12.80 1.95 -1.72
N ALA A 290 -11.96 2.21 -2.72
CA ALA A 290 -10.60 1.72 -2.73
C ALA A 290 -9.58 2.73 -3.26
N VAL A 291 -8.35 2.61 -2.78
CA VAL A 291 -7.15 3.27 -3.32
C VAL A 291 -6.10 2.21 -3.65
N PHE A 292 -5.21 2.48 -4.60
CA PHE A 292 -4.07 1.59 -4.82
C PHE A 292 -2.84 2.05 -4.04
N GLY A 293 -2.11 1.10 -3.49
CA GLY A 293 -0.92 1.33 -2.68
C GLY A 293 0.36 0.91 -3.39
N MET A 294 1.37 1.77 -3.38
CA MET A 294 2.71 1.46 -3.87
C MET A 294 3.75 1.74 -2.79
N ALA A 295 4.76 0.88 -2.69
CA ALA A 295 5.83 0.99 -1.71
C ALA A 295 7.22 0.98 -2.38
N SER A 296 7.70 -0.15 -2.89
CA SER A 296 9.06 -0.30 -3.39
C SER A 296 9.41 0.62 -4.57
N SER A 297 8.45 0.88 -5.46
CA SER A 297 8.63 1.80 -6.58
C SER A 297 8.78 3.26 -6.12
N VAL A 298 8.03 3.67 -5.08
CA VAL A 298 8.17 5.00 -4.46
C VAL A 298 9.50 5.08 -3.70
N LEU A 299 9.84 4.03 -2.92
CA LEU A 299 11.08 3.97 -2.14
C LEU A 299 12.32 4.17 -3.02
N LYS A 300 12.33 3.56 -4.22
CA LYS A 300 13.44 3.70 -5.18
C LYS A 300 13.79 5.18 -5.45
N TYR A 301 12.80 6.05 -5.51
CA TYR A 301 13.00 7.49 -5.76
C TYR A 301 13.13 8.28 -4.46
N ALA A 302 12.47 7.85 -3.38
CA ALA A 302 12.49 8.57 -2.10
C ALA A 302 13.86 8.57 -1.40
N THR A 303 14.74 7.62 -1.74
CA THR A 303 16.13 7.55 -1.27
C THR A 303 17.06 8.56 -1.95
N GLY A 304 16.62 9.17 -3.05
CA GLY A 304 17.41 10.07 -3.88
C GLY A 304 16.94 11.53 -3.83
N ASP A 305 17.05 12.18 -4.97
CA ASP A 305 16.64 13.57 -5.13
C ASP A 305 15.12 13.74 -5.04
N TYR A 306 14.67 14.76 -4.30
CA TYR A 306 13.26 15.04 -4.09
C TYR A 306 12.49 15.36 -5.39
N ASP A 307 13.08 16.14 -6.28
CA ASP A 307 12.39 16.54 -7.52
C ASP A 307 12.16 15.35 -8.44
N THR A 308 13.07 14.39 -8.44
CA THR A 308 12.90 13.11 -9.14
C THR A 308 11.75 12.28 -8.57
N LEU A 309 11.64 12.19 -7.23
CA LEU A 309 10.49 11.54 -6.58
C LEU A 309 9.18 12.23 -6.93
N LYS A 310 9.13 13.55 -6.82
CA LYS A 310 7.96 14.37 -7.13
C LYS A 310 7.51 14.15 -8.58
N GLN A 311 8.42 14.27 -9.53
CA GLN A 311 8.15 14.08 -10.95
C GLN A 311 7.61 12.66 -11.24
N TYR A 312 8.20 11.63 -10.60
CA TYR A 312 7.72 10.26 -10.72
C TYR A 312 6.26 10.15 -10.27
N MET A 313 5.93 10.64 -9.08
CA MET A 313 4.59 10.53 -8.52
C MET A 313 3.56 11.38 -9.30
N GLU A 314 3.92 12.58 -9.72
CA GLU A 314 3.08 13.40 -10.60
C GLU A 314 2.75 12.67 -11.91
N ASN A 315 3.75 12.03 -12.52
CA ASN A 315 3.55 11.27 -13.75
C ASN A 315 2.62 10.07 -13.55
N GLN A 316 2.72 9.35 -12.41
CA GLN A 316 1.78 8.27 -12.08
C GLN A 316 0.33 8.81 -11.97
N ILE A 317 0.12 9.95 -11.31
CA ILE A 317 -1.21 10.57 -11.16
C ILE A 317 -1.74 11.06 -12.51
N LYS A 318 -0.93 11.74 -13.31
CA LYS A 318 -1.33 12.23 -14.65
C LYS A 318 -1.73 11.07 -15.56
N ALA A 319 -0.94 9.99 -15.54
CA ALA A 319 -1.20 8.82 -16.35
C ALA A 319 -2.43 8.02 -15.84
N TYR A 320 -2.67 7.96 -14.52
CA TYR A 320 -3.90 7.40 -13.96
C TYR A 320 -5.14 8.17 -14.45
N ARG A 321 -5.11 9.51 -14.42
CA ARG A 321 -6.21 10.33 -14.95
C ARG A 321 -6.45 10.11 -16.44
N LEU A 322 -5.37 9.89 -17.21
CA LEU A 322 -5.47 9.57 -18.64
C LEU A 322 -6.15 8.20 -18.85
N ALA A 323 -5.81 7.20 -18.02
CA ALA A 323 -6.48 5.90 -18.03
C ALA A 323 -7.97 6.03 -17.71
N GLN A 324 -8.35 6.79 -16.67
CA GLN A 324 -9.75 7.07 -16.35
C GLN A 324 -10.53 7.71 -17.50
N ALA A 325 -9.90 8.60 -18.27
CA ALA A 325 -10.54 9.25 -19.40
C ALA A 325 -10.84 8.28 -20.56
N TYR A 326 -9.85 7.49 -20.96
CA TYR A 326 -9.88 6.75 -22.21
C TYR A 326 -10.00 5.24 -22.09
N LEU A 327 -9.85 4.66 -20.89
CA LEU A 327 -9.92 3.21 -20.71
C LEU A 327 -11.20 2.80 -19.98
N ARG A 328 -11.69 1.61 -20.33
CA ARG A 328 -12.76 0.91 -19.61
C ARG A 328 -12.28 -0.50 -19.33
N LEU A 329 -12.78 -1.10 -18.24
CA LEU A 329 -12.50 -2.51 -17.99
C LEU A 329 -13.08 -3.35 -19.12
N ASN A 330 -12.31 -4.31 -19.59
CA ASN A 330 -12.79 -5.31 -20.54
C ASN A 330 -13.60 -6.36 -19.77
N PRO A 331 -14.92 -6.47 -19.99
CA PRO A 331 -15.77 -7.44 -19.28
C PRO A 331 -15.45 -8.88 -19.64
N ASP A 332 -14.85 -9.12 -20.81
CA ASP A 332 -14.50 -10.44 -21.30
C ASP A 332 -13.09 -10.90 -20.83
N TYR A 333 -12.39 -10.06 -20.07
CA TYR A 333 -11.08 -10.42 -19.52
C TYR A 333 -11.24 -11.28 -18.26
N GLU A 334 -11.00 -12.57 -18.40
CA GLU A 334 -11.05 -13.55 -17.32
C GLU A 334 -9.73 -13.73 -16.54
N GLY A 335 -8.72 -12.89 -16.82
CA GLY A 335 -7.37 -13.02 -16.25
C GLY A 335 -7.32 -13.10 -14.72
N GLU A 336 -6.19 -13.59 -14.21
CA GLU A 336 -5.87 -14.04 -12.84
C GLU A 336 -6.43 -13.19 -11.68
#